data_b690265a9ea2f5e14a652dd7a559647c
#
_entry.id   b690265a9ea2f5e14a652dd7a559647c
#
_cell.length_a   1.000
_cell.length_b   1.000
_cell.length_c   1.000
_cell.angle_alpha   90.00
_cell.angle_beta   90.00
_cell.angle_gamma   90.00
#
_symmetry.space_group_name_H-M   'P 1'
#
loop_
_entity.id
_entity.type
_entity.pdbx_description
1 polymer ?
#
loop_
_entity_poly.entity_id
_entity_poly.type
_entity_poly.pdbx_seq_one_letter_code
_entity_poly.pdbx_strand_id
1 'polypeptide(L)'
;MKKLLVITQKVDENDQLLGFFIEWIGRFAQKFEKVTVLCLEKGEFNLPENVSVIGLGKDHRASKLRQLFTFYFLLFTLRKDYDAVFVHMNPVWVVLGGWYWRLTQKKVFFWYTSGGVTAKLKLAEKFADTIFTASSESFRLPSKKVIVTGHGIDTDLF
;
A
#
# COMPACT_ATOMS: atom_id res chain seq x y z
N MET A 1 12.01 -0.50 17.16
CA MET A 1 11.78 -1.07 15.81
C MET A 1 10.83 -0.16 15.06
N LYS A 2 10.77 -0.22 13.71
CA LYS A 2 9.90 0.68 12.92
C LYS A 2 8.51 0.08 12.75
N LYS A 3 7.51 0.95 12.60
CA LYS A 3 6.10 0.59 12.36
C LYS A 3 5.73 0.96 10.91
N LEU A 4 4.96 0.11 10.24
CA LEU A 4 4.60 0.28 8.83
C LEU A 4 3.09 0.46 8.66
N LEU A 5 2.70 1.45 7.88
CA LEU A 5 1.36 1.58 7.33
C LEU A 5 1.35 1.02 5.91
N VAL A 6 0.50 0.05 5.63
CA VAL A 6 0.29 -0.52 4.30
C VAL A 6 -1.07 -0.07 3.78
N ILE A 7 -1.14 0.35 2.52
CA ILE A 7 -2.40 0.70 1.86
C ILE A 7 -2.56 -0.16 0.62
N THR A 8 -3.64 -0.92 0.55
CA THR A 8 -3.94 -1.83 -0.55
C THR A 8 -5.43 -1.80 -0.92
N GLN A 9 -5.80 -2.45 -2.00
CA GLN A 9 -7.19 -2.53 -2.43
C GLN A 9 -7.99 -3.56 -1.63
N LYS A 10 -7.43 -4.73 -1.41
CA LYS A 10 -8.11 -5.83 -0.74
C LYS A 10 -7.14 -6.63 0.12
N VAL A 11 -7.63 -7.15 1.24
CA VAL A 11 -6.95 -8.13 2.09
C VAL A 11 -7.90 -9.33 2.21
N ASP A 12 -7.61 -10.37 1.43
CA ASP A 12 -8.44 -11.58 1.34
C ASP A 12 -7.60 -12.72 0.75
N GLU A 13 -7.37 -13.78 1.49
CA GLU A 13 -6.56 -14.93 1.04
C GLU A 13 -7.24 -15.73 -0.09
N ASN A 14 -8.56 -15.61 -0.24
CA ASN A 14 -9.33 -16.28 -1.28
C ASN A 14 -9.46 -15.45 -2.57
N ASP A 15 -8.87 -14.23 -2.61
CA ASP A 15 -8.91 -13.40 -3.81
C ASP A 15 -7.93 -13.89 -4.87
N GLN A 16 -8.43 -14.17 -6.08
CA GLN A 16 -7.62 -14.72 -7.18
C GLN A 16 -6.50 -13.79 -7.67
N LEU A 17 -6.67 -12.47 -7.51
CA LEU A 17 -5.72 -11.47 -8.01
C LEU A 17 -4.81 -10.91 -6.92
N LEU A 18 -5.33 -10.74 -5.70
CA LEU A 18 -4.64 -10.06 -4.61
C LEU A 18 -4.34 -10.97 -3.42
N GLY A 19 -4.75 -12.25 -3.45
CA GLY A 19 -4.48 -13.22 -2.38
C GLY A 19 -3.00 -13.37 -2.06
N PHE A 20 -2.12 -13.30 -3.07
CA PHE A 20 -0.67 -13.33 -2.87
C PHE A 20 -0.14 -12.22 -1.96
N PHE A 21 -0.86 -11.09 -1.86
CA PHE A 21 -0.41 -9.95 -1.05
C PHE A 21 -0.47 -10.22 0.46
N ILE A 22 -1.25 -11.22 0.88
CA ILE A 22 -1.26 -11.72 2.27
C ILE A 22 0.15 -12.18 2.69
N GLU A 23 0.85 -12.89 1.82
CA GLU A 23 2.22 -13.32 2.08
C GLU A 23 3.17 -12.12 2.25
N TRP A 24 3.04 -11.09 1.42
CA TRP A 24 3.83 -9.87 1.56
C TRP A 24 3.59 -9.17 2.89
N ILE A 25 2.33 -9.08 3.33
CA ILE A 25 1.99 -8.52 4.64
C ILE A 25 2.63 -9.36 5.75
N GLY A 26 2.59 -10.69 5.65
CA GLY A 26 3.26 -11.61 6.58
C GLY A 26 4.79 -11.40 6.64
N ARG A 27 5.44 -11.19 5.48
CA ARG A 27 6.87 -10.87 5.41
C ARG A 27 7.19 -9.48 6.00
N PHE A 28 6.31 -8.48 5.82
CA PHE A 28 6.44 -7.20 6.51
C PHE A 28 6.34 -7.37 8.02
N ALA A 29 5.40 -8.19 8.50
CA ALA A 29 5.23 -8.46 9.93
C ALA A 29 6.48 -9.03 10.60
N GLN A 30 7.31 -9.77 9.87
CA GLN A 30 8.59 -10.28 10.36
C GLN A 30 9.69 -9.21 10.52
N LYS A 31 9.56 -8.08 9.81
CA LYS A 31 10.58 -7.02 9.74
C LYS A 31 10.18 -5.76 10.50
N PHE A 32 8.91 -5.58 10.79
CA PHE A 32 8.37 -4.42 11.49
C PHE A 32 7.75 -4.82 12.82
N GLU A 33 7.85 -3.95 13.80
CA GLU A 33 7.24 -4.16 15.12
C GLU A 33 5.71 -4.23 15.04
N LYS A 34 5.13 -3.38 14.19
CA LYS A 34 3.70 -3.29 13.94
C LYS A 34 3.45 -3.00 12.46
N VAL A 35 2.50 -3.69 11.87
CA VAL A 35 2.00 -3.42 10.52
C VAL A 35 0.52 -3.09 10.62
N THR A 36 0.14 -1.90 10.18
CA THR A 36 -1.27 -1.50 10.07
C THR A 36 -1.63 -1.47 8.59
N VAL A 37 -2.63 -2.23 8.19
CA VAL A 37 -3.08 -2.33 6.80
C VAL A 37 -4.42 -1.62 6.65
N LEU A 38 -4.49 -0.61 5.78
CA LEU A 38 -5.74 -0.01 5.31
C LEU A 38 -6.10 -0.61 3.97
N CYS A 39 -7.27 -1.19 3.85
CA CYS A 39 -7.77 -1.76 2.60
C CYS A 39 -9.17 -1.24 2.26
N LEU A 40 -9.52 -1.21 0.97
CA LEU A 40 -10.87 -0.87 0.57
C LEU A 40 -11.86 -1.98 0.96
N GLU A 41 -11.46 -3.23 0.73
CA GLU A 41 -12.25 -4.43 1.02
C GLU A 41 -11.49 -5.34 1.98
N LYS A 42 -12.20 -5.82 3.00
CA LYS A 42 -11.70 -6.75 3.98
C LYS A 42 -12.44 -8.09 3.84
N GLY A 43 -11.71 -9.14 3.45
CA GLY A 43 -12.17 -10.52 3.38
C GLY A 43 -11.62 -11.39 4.51
N GLU A 44 -11.39 -12.65 4.21
CA GLU A 44 -10.79 -13.61 5.13
C GLU A 44 -9.26 -13.58 5.02
N PHE A 45 -8.57 -13.71 6.13
CA PHE A 45 -7.10 -13.73 6.16
C PHE A 45 -6.59 -14.33 7.48
N ASN A 46 -5.42 -14.95 7.39
CA ASN A 46 -4.65 -15.37 8.56
C ASN A 46 -3.31 -14.62 8.55
N LEU A 47 -3.14 -13.69 9.50
CA LEU A 47 -1.97 -12.83 9.61
C LEU A 47 -1.44 -12.81 11.05
N PRO A 48 -0.13 -12.55 11.25
CA PRO A 48 0.49 -12.47 12.57
C PRO A 48 -0.18 -11.43 13.50
N GLU A 49 -0.07 -11.62 14.81
CA GLU A 49 -0.71 -10.76 15.84
C GLU A 49 -0.27 -9.28 15.78
N ASN A 50 0.94 -9.00 15.27
CA ASN A 50 1.42 -7.63 15.11
C ASN A 50 0.87 -6.93 13.84
N VAL A 51 -0.06 -7.57 13.12
CA VAL A 51 -0.76 -6.99 11.97
C VAL A 51 -2.19 -6.61 12.36
N SER A 52 -2.56 -5.38 12.04
CA SER A 52 -3.94 -4.88 12.21
C SER A 52 -4.51 -4.50 10.84
N VAL A 53 -5.65 -5.08 10.43
CA VAL A 53 -6.32 -4.78 9.16
C VAL A 53 -7.58 -3.97 9.39
N ILE A 54 -7.67 -2.81 8.73
CA ILE A 54 -8.79 -1.86 8.85
C ILE A 54 -9.38 -1.63 7.44
N GLY A 55 -10.65 -1.99 7.26
CA GLY A 55 -11.39 -1.78 6.03
C GLY A 55 -11.91 -0.34 5.92
N LEU A 56 -11.88 0.23 4.71
CA LEU A 56 -12.50 1.53 4.40
C LEU A 56 -13.99 1.41 4.04
N GLY A 57 -14.54 0.19 4.09
CA GLY A 57 -15.97 -0.07 4.02
C GLY A 57 -16.53 -0.25 2.60
N LYS A 58 -15.70 -0.53 1.60
CA LYS A 58 -16.19 -0.85 0.25
C LYS A 58 -17.00 -2.16 0.23
N ASP A 59 -16.60 -3.14 1.03
CA ASP A 59 -17.31 -4.38 1.32
C ASP A 59 -18.74 -4.16 1.89
N HIS A 60 -18.91 -3.09 2.65
CA HIS A 60 -20.20 -2.64 3.21
C HIS A 60 -20.88 -1.55 2.34
N ARG A 61 -20.54 -1.43 1.07
CA ARG A 61 -21.09 -0.45 0.11
C ARG A 61 -20.98 1.01 0.57
N ALA A 62 -19.97 1.35 1.38
CA ALA A 62 -19.72 2.73 1.74
C ALA A 62 -19.46 3.60 0.50
N SER A 63 -20.04 4.79 0.47
CA SER A 63 -19.81 5.75 -0.61
C SER A 63 -18.34 6.16 -0.70
N LYS A 64 -17.88 6.57 -1.87
CA LYS A 64 -16.50 7.05 -2.07
C LYS A 64 -16.14 8.20 -1.13
N LEU A 65 -17.11 9.06 -0.83
CA LEU A 65 -16.94 10.17 0.10
C LEU A 65 -16.70 9.67 1.53
N ARG A 66 -17.49 8.68 1.99
CA ARG A 66 -17.30 8.05 3.30
C ARG A 66 -15.93 7.36 3.40
N GLN A 67 -15.53 6.63 2.35
CA GLN A 67 -14.19 6.00 2.29
C GLN A 67 -13.07 7.05 2.40
N LEU A 68 -13.21 8.19 1.73
CA LEU A 68 -12.25 9.29 1.79
C LEU A 68 -12.18 9.91 3.20
N PHE A 69 -13.31 10.18 3.84
CA PHE A 69 -13.34 10.67 5.21
C PHE A 69 -12.72 9.67 6.19
N THR A 70 -13.05 8.38 6.08
CA THR A 70 -12.46 7.32 6.91
C THR A 70 -10.95 7.25 6.71
N PHE A 71 -10.48 7.35 5.46
CA PHE A 71 -9.05 7.37 5.15
C PHE A 71 -8.33 8.51 5.88
N TYR A 72 -8.79 9.74 5.74
CA TYR A 72 -8.16 10.87 6.44
C TYR A 72 -8.27 10.78 7.96
N PHE A 73 -9.43 10.38 8.47
CA PHE A 73 -9.59 10.14 9.91
C PHE A 73 -8.55 9.15 10.44
N LEU A 74 -8.33 8.04 9.73
CA LEU A 74 -7.33 7.04 10.10
C LEU A 74 -5.90 7.57 9.94
N LEU A 75 -5.59 8.32 8.90
CA LEU A 75 -4.26 8.94 8.76
C LEU A 75 -3.91 9.84 9.96
N PHE A 76 -4.87 10.65 10.42
CA PHE A 76 -4.65 11.55 11.54
C PHE A 76 -4.61 10.83 12.89
N THR A 77 -5.50 9.88 13.12
CA THR A 77 -5.55 9.14 14.41
C THR A 77 -4.36 8.22 14.58
N LEU A 78 -3.94 7.54 13.51
CA LEU A 78 -2.81 6.60 13.52
C LEU A 78 -1.44 7.26 13.35
N ARG A 79 -1.34 8.59 13.29
CA ARG A 79 -0.11 9.31 12.94
C ARG A 79 1.14 8.95 13.76
N LYS A 80 0.95 8.45 14.98
CA LYS A 80 2.02 7.99 15.88
C LYS A 80 2.26 6.48 15.79
N ASP A 81 1.41 5.76 15.06
CA ASP A 81 1.42 4.31 14.95
C ASP A 81 2.11 3.80 13.69
N TYR A 82 2.74 4.68 12.91
CA TYR A 82 3.57 4.29 11.76
C TYR A 82 4.68 5.31 11.51
N ASP A 83 5.81 4.83 10.99
CA ASP A 83 7.00 5.61 10.65
C ASP A 83 7.19 5.73 9.14
N ALA A 84 6.67 4.74 8.40
CA ALA A 84 6.74 4.66 6.96
C ALA A 84 5.42 4.15 6.39
N VAL A 85 5.21 4.41 5.10
CA VAL A 85 4.00 4.01 4.36
C VAL A 85 4.39 3.20 3.14
N PHE A 86 3.71 2.09 2.91
CA PHE A 86 3.80 1.29 1.70
C PHE A 86 2.45 1.28 0.99
N VAL A 87 2.39 1.84 -0.21
CA VAL A 87 1.17 1.87 -1.03
C VAL A 87 1.27 0.85 -2.15
N HIS A 88 0.32 -0.08 -2.21
CA HIS A 88 0.26 -1.14 -3.19
C HIS A 88 -0.66 -0.78 -4.35
N MET A 89 -0.12 -0.76 -5.56
CA MET A 89 -0.76 -0.68 -6.88
C MET A 89 -1.54 0.60 -7.20
N ASN A 90 -2.20 1.26 -6.26
CA ASN A 90 -3.12 2.36 -6.57
C ASN A 90 -2.50 3.75 -6.30
N PRO A 91 -2.13 4.52 -7.35
CA PRO A 91 -1.52 5.84 -7.20
C PRO A 91 -2.43 6.87 -6.52
N VAL A 92 -3.75 6.65 -6.50
CA VAL A 92 -4.70 7.57 -5.86
C VAL A 92 -4.39 7.75 -4.38
N TRP A 93 -4.03 6.68 -3.68
CA TRP A 93 -3.71 6.77 -2.24
C TRP A 93 -2.41 7.52 -1.97
N VAL A 94 -1.42 7.40 -2.88
CA VAL A 94 -0.20 8.21 -2.79
C VAL A 94 -0.52 9.70 -2.99
N VAL A 95 -1.41 10.02 -3.93
CA VAL A 95 -1.83 11.41 -4.18
C VAL A 95 -2.60 11.97 -2.99
N LEU A 96 -3.56 11.22 -2.46
CA LEU A 96 -4.40 11.65 -1.33
C LEU A 96 -3.61 11.82 -0.03
N GLY A 97 -2.73 10.89 0.29
CA GLY A 97 -1.95 10.93 1.54
C GLY A 97 -0.62 11.64 1.44
N GLY A 98 -0.06 11.78 0.24
CA GLY A 98 1.32 12.19 0.01
C GLY A 98 1.69 13.57 0.58
N TRP A 99 0.80 14.55 0.49
CA TRP A 99 0.99 15.86 1.09
C TRP A 99 1.12 15.78 2.62
N TYR A 100 0.29 14.96 3.26
CA TYR A 100 0.30 14.76 4.70
C TYR A 100 1.57 14.03 5.15
N TRP A 101 1.94 12.95 4.48
CA TRP A 101 3.15 12.20 4.80
C TRP A 101 4.43 13.03 4.60
N ARG A 102 4.44 13.90 3.59
CA ARG A 102 5.54 14.84 3.39
C ARG A 102 5.65 15.85 4.54
N LEU A 103 4.53 16.44 4.99
CA LEU A 103 4.50 17.34 6.14
C LEU A 103 4.93 16.67 7.45
N THR A 104 4.57 15.40 7.62
CA THR A 104 4.90 14.61 8.81
C THR A 104 6.21 13.82 8.67
N GLN A 105 6.97 14.06 7.60
CA GLN A 105 8.26 13.43 7.31
C GLN A 105 8.23 11.89 7.30
N LYS A 106 7.11 11.29 6.93
CA LYS A 106 6.96 9.85 6.75
C LYS A 106 7.50 9.43 5.39
N LYS A 107 8.30 8.35 5.36
CA LYS A 107 8.79 7.80 4.10
C LYS A 107 7.68 7.09 3.35
N VAL A 108 7.55 7.36 2.05
CA VAL A 108 6.51 6.80 1.18
C VAL A 108 7.14 5.86 0.16
N PHE A 109 6.82 4.58 0.29
CA PHE A 109 7.17 3.52 -0.64
C PHE A 109 5.95 3.19 -1.50
N PHE A 110 6.13 3.11 -2.79
CA PHE A 110 5.03 2.85 -3.73
C PHE A 110 5.37 1.68 -4.64
N TRP A 111 4.52 0.66 -4.63
CA TRP A 111 4.59 -0.46 -5.57
C TRP A 111 3.61 -0.25 -6.72
N TYR A 112 4.12 -0.32 -7.96
CA TYR A 112 3.29 -0.12 -9.15
C TYR A 112 3.77 -0.95 -10.34
N THR A 113 2.86 -1.71 -10.98
CA THR A 113 3.19 -2.64 -12.08
C THR A 113 2.17 -2.60 -13.23
N SER A 114 1.53 -1.49 -13.48
CA SER A 114 0.46 -1.42 -14.50
C SER A 114 0.94 -0.98 -15.90
N GLY A 115 2.17 -0.46 -16.03
CA GLY A 115 2.70 0.07 -17.31
C GLY A 115 2.01 1.34 -17.84
N GLY A 116 0.84 1.70 -17.32
CA GLY A 116 0.10 2.89 -17.75
C GLY A 116 0.65 4.19 -17.15
N VAL A 117 0.92 5.20 -17.99
CA VAL A 117 1.36 6.53 -17.52
C VAL A 117 0.17 7.48 -17.45
N THR A 118 -0.40 7.63 -16.26
CA THR A 118 -1.54 8.51 -16.00
C THR A 118 -1.12 9.80 -15.28
N ALA A 119 -1.98 10.84 -15.32
CA ALA A 119 -1.74 12.06 -14.54
C ALA A 119 -1.65 11.76 -13.02
N LYS A 120 -2.43 10.79 -12.53
CA LYS A 120 -2.36 10.35 -11.13
C LYS A 120 -1.02 9.71 -10.80
N LEU A 121 -0.46 8.91 -11.71
CA LEU A 121 0.87 8.32 -11.54
C LEU A 121 1.96 9.39 -11.51
N LYS A 122 1.90 10.36 -12.42
CA LYS A 122 2.85 11.50 -12.44
C LYS A 122 2.84 12.30 -11.14
N LEU A 123 1.65 12.47 -10.55
CA LEU A 123 1.51 13.17 -9.27
C LEU A 123 1.97 12.30 -8.09
N ALA A 124 1.64 11.00 -8.10
CA ALA A 124 2.09 10.05 -7.09
C ALA A 124 3.62 9.93 -7.03
N GLU A 125 4.28 9.95 -8.21
CA GLU A 125 5.75 9.94 -8.31
C GLU A 125 6.38 11.10 -7.54
N LYS A 126 5.76 12.29 -7.57
CA LYS A 126 6.29 13.46 -6.84
C LYS A 126 6.26 13.27 -5.32
N PHE A 127 5.29 12.53 -4.79
CA PHE A 127 5.13 12.28 -3.35
C PHE A 127 5.86 11.03 -2.86
N ALA A 128 6.07 10.03 -3.71
CA ALA A 128 6.81 8.83 -3.35
C ALA A 128 8.30 9.14 -3.14
N ASP A 129 8.91 8.53 -2.13
CA ASP A 129 10.36 8.54 -1.92
C ASP A 129 11.05 7.44 -2.73
N THR A 130 10.44 6.27 -2.82
CA THR A 130 10.93 5.13 -3.60
C THR A 130 9.75 4.45 -4.27
N ILE A 131 9.94 4.02 -5.52
CA ILE A 131 8.95 3.29 -6.30
C ILE A 131 9.52 1.93 -6.65
N PHE A 132 8.82 0.88 -6.27
CA PHE A 132 9.16 -0.48 -6.65
C PHE A 132 8.28 -0.93 -7.81
N THR A 133 8.86 -1.70 -8.73
CA THR A 133 8.15 -2.25 -9.87
C THR A 133 8.70 -3.62 -10.26
N ALA A 134 7.89 -4.40 -10.95
CA ALA A 134 8.27 -5.75 -11.37
C ALA A 134 9.28 -5.74 -12.54
N SER A 135 9.13 -4.81 -13.48
CA SER A 135 10.01 -4.67 -14.65
C SER A 135 10.06 -3.21 -15.12
N SER A 136 11.00 -2.90 -16.00
CA SER A 136 11.08 -1.58 -16.64
C SER A 136 9.83 -1.24 -17.45
N GLU A 137 9.20 -2.23 -18.07
CA GLU A 137 7.98 -2.07 -18.87
C GLU A 137 6.75 -1.83 -18.00
N SER A 138 6.80 -2.28 -16.75
CA SER A 138 5.71 -2.11 -15.77
C SER A 138 5.65 -0.71 -15.17
N PHE A 139 6.73 0.08 -15.31
CA PHE A 139 6.75 1.49 -14.89
C PHE A 139 7.46 2.34 -15.95
N ARG A 140 6.68 2.94 -16.84
CA ARG A 140 7.18 3.66 -18.02
C ARG A 140 7.42 5.17 -17.79
N LEU A 141 7.10 5.69 -16.61
CA LEU A 141 7.38 7.09 -16.29
C LEU A 141 8.85 7.23 -15.92
N PRO A 142 9.66 8.07 -16.61
CA PRO A 142 11.05 8.30 -16.24
C PRO A 142 11.15 8.86 -14.81
N SER A 143 11.86 8.16 -13.94
CA SER A 143 12.10 8.60 -12.56
C SER A 143 13.36 7.95 -11.99
N LYS A 144 14.14 8.73 -11.22
CA LYS A 144 15.32 8.23 -10.50
C LYS A 144 14.98 7.48 -9.21
N LYS A 145 13.69 7.41 -8.84
CA LYS A 145 13.19 6.78 -7.62
C LYS A 145 12.79 5.32 -7.82
N VAL A 146 12.88 4.82 -9.05
CA VAL A 146 12.40 3.48 -9.44
C VAL A 146 13.46 2.43 -9.15
N ILE A 147 13.03 1.36 -8.50
CA ILE A 147 13.81 0.14 -8.26
C ILE A 147 13.03 -1.03 -8.84
N VAL A 148 13.63 -1.76 -9.77
CA VAL A 148 13.08 -2.98 -10.33
C VAL A 148 13.41 -4.14 -9.40
N THR A 149 12.38 -4.80 -8.85
CA THR A 149 12.54 -5.87 -7.85
C THR A 149 12.01 -7.23 -8.30
N GLY A 150 11.45 -7.32 -9.50
CA GLY A 150 10.69 -8.50 -9.90
C GLY A 150 9.29 -8.52 -9.26
N HIS A 151 8.50 -9.57 -9.55
CA HIS A 151 7.14 -9.70 -9.03
C HIS A 151 7.07 -10.09 -7.55
N GLY A 152 8.17 -10.52 -6.94
CA GLY A 152 8.20 -10.99 -5.56
C GLY A 152 7.36 -12.27 -5.35
N ILE A 153 7.29 -13.12 -6.37
CA ILE A 153 6.61 -14.42 -6.31
C ILE A 153 7.54 -15.41 -5.60
N ASP A 154 7.02 -16.18 -4.67
CA ASP A 154 7.73 -17.29 -4.07
C ASP A 154 7.85 -18.43 -5.08
N THR A 155 9.07 -18.66 -5.58
CA THR A 155 9.35 -19.70 -6.57
C THR A 155 9.44 -21.10 -5.94
N ASP A 156 9.45 -21.20 -4.61
CA ASP A 156 9.49 -22.48 -3.91
C ASP A 156 8.10 -23.15 -3.85
N LEU A 157 7.06 -22.45 -4.32
CA LEU A 157 5.68 -22.96 -4.42
C LEU A 157 5.34 -23.62 -5.76
N PHE A 158 6.29 -23.71 -6.72
CA PHE A 158 6.08 -24.29 -8.06
C PHE A 158 6.96 -25.47 -8.34
#